data_c05214a7163aa5a37f0c880495be8edc
#
_entry.id   c05214a7163aa5a37f0c880495be8edc
#
_cell.length_a   1.000
_cell.length_b   1.000
_cell.length_c   1.000
_cell.angle_alpha   90.00
_cell.angle_beta   90.00
_cell.angle_gamma   90.00
#
_symmetry.space_group_name_H-M   'P 1'
#
loop_
_entity.id
_entity.type
_entity.pdbx_description
1 polymer ?
#
loop_
_entity_poly.entity_id
_entity_poly.type
_entity_poly.pdbx_seq_one_letter_code
_entity_poly.pdbx_strand_id
1 'polypeptide(L)'
;MVLAVGSLVSCSPGPAENEARPVTASLEDYQRAEQFLPTNANPLVTDRILRQYWQAGDRLVYRKSVAGGSEILIADSLTGRKTTVFDPISLANAIGKITGDTPDSADLDLRNLEVSENLDVLSFTYEGEDYRLETVGFSLQKLQEAPPNEFLSPDESKAAFIRDHNLWLRDTLTDAVTQLTFDGVENYGYATNNAGWLRDDSPVLLWSPDSQKIATFRHDSRKVGDMYLVTTQVGHSTLDAWKYPLPGDESIFMIERVVIHVNEEPRRVTLNMPPDPHRSSTTDHVAGRGGVFLDVEWSADSDMLAFVSSSRDHKSATLRLADPDTGDVRTVYNETVATYYESGYRDPNWRVLHDREEFVWYSEQDNWAHLYLHDLNTGALKRQLTSGNWPVLEVQQVDGESGTLYFTAAGREGGDPYYHYLYSLDLAGGEPQLLTPEPAHHQIDWSESAEYFVDTFSTPDT
;
A
#
# COMPACT_ATOMS: atom_id res chain seq x y z
N MET A 1 32.67 -50.46 68.56
CA MET A 1 32.89 -49.48 67.51
C MET A 1 31.51 -49.22 66.84
N VAL A 2 30.85 -48.20 67.32
CA VAL A 2 29.48 -47.85 66.91
C VAL A 2 29.60 -46.60 66.09
N LEU A 3 29.22 -46.68 64.82
CA LEU A 3 29.11 -45.55 63.92
C LEU A 3 27.69 -44.93 64.02
N ALA A 4 27.60 -43.67 64.45
CA ALA A 4 26.40 -42.89 64.43
C ALA A 4 26.28 -42.20 63.06
N VAL A 5 25.17 -42.48 62.32
CA VAL A 5 24.82 -41.79 61.13
C VAL A 5 23.90 -40.63 61.51
N GLY A 6 24.39 -39.41 61.39
CA GLY A 6 23.59 -38.20 61.56
C GLY A 6 22.83 -37.87 60.29
N SER A 7 21.50 -37.86 60.39
CA SER A 7 20.62 -37.39 59.32
C SER A 7 20.57 -35.85 59.32
N LEU A 8 21.08 -35.23 58.26
CA LEU A 8 20.88 -33.81 57.99
C LEU A 8 19.50 -33.64 57.35
N VAL A 9 18.55 -33.02 58.03
CA VAL A 9 17.28 -32.56 57.54
C VAL A 9 17.54 -31.21 56.84
N SER A 10 17.48 -31.22 55.51
CA SER A 10 17.50 -30.00 54.69
C SER A 10 16.10 -29.38 54.71
N CYS A 11 15.93 -28.26 55.39
CA CYS A 11 14.77 -27.40 55.23
C CYS A 11 14.93 -26.62 53.94
N SER A 12 14.28 -27.06 52.85
CA SER A 12 14.04 -26.21 51.67
C SER A 12 12.96 -25.20 52.03
N PRO A 13 13.17 -23.90 51.79
CA PRO A 13 12.07 -22.93 51.87
C PRO A 13 11.09 -23.27 50.74
N GLY A 14 9.84 -23.52 51.10
CA GLY A 14 8.73 -23.65 50.12
C GLY A 14 8.60 -22.41 49.24
N PRO A 15 8.07 -22.55 48.02
CA PRO A 15 7.83 -21.40 47.18
C PRO A 15 6.91 -20.42 47.91
N ALA A 16 7.35 -19.18 48.02
CA ALA A 16 6.50 -18.10 48.51
C ALA A 16 5.29 -18.04 47.59
N GLU A 17 4.11 -18.39 48.10
CA GLU A 17 2.84 -18.09 47.43
C GLU A 17 2.74 -16.58 47.29
N ASN A 18 2.98 -16.11 46.08
CA ASN A 18 2.68 -14.75 45.68
C ASN A 18 1.15 -14.69 45.57
N GLU A 19 0.44 -14.53 46.68
CA GLU A 19 -0.98 -14.18 46.67
C GLU A 19 -1.09 -12.81 45.99
N ALA A 20 -1.38 -12.83 44.67
CA ALA A 20 -1.77 -11.66 43.93
C ALA A 20 -3.06 -11.14 44.61
N ARG A 21 -2.93 -10.13 45.45
CA ARG A 21 -4.08 -9.40 45.99
C ARG A 21 -4.88 -8.94 44.80
N PRO A 22 -6.20 -9.19 44.75
CA PRO A 22 -7.04 -8.60 43.71
C PRO A 22 -6.90 -7.08 43.82
N VAL A 23 -6.24 -6.49 42.86
CA VAL A 23 -6.12 -5.04 42.77
C VAL A 23 -7.52 -4.54 42.32
N THR A 24 -8.32 -4.13 43.32
CA THR A 24 -9.60 -3.44 43.04
C THR A 24 -9.23 -2.02 42.66
N ALA A 25 -9.32 -1.71 41.37
CA ALA A 25 -9.14 -0.35 40.88
C ALA A 25 -10.19 0.58 41.51
N SER A 26 -9.76 1.69 42.06
CA SER A 26 -10.61 2.74 42.59
C SER A 26 -11.11 3.67 41.47
N LEU A 27 -12.14 4.48 41.75
CA LEU A 27 -12.56 5.53 40.81
C LEU A 27 -11.39 6.49 40.46
N GLU A 28 -10.54 6.78 41.42
CA GLU A 28 -9.36 7.64 41.22
C GLU A 28 -8.34 7.00 40.27
N ASP A 29 -8.18 5.68 40.31
CA ASP A 29 -7.33 4.96 39.36
C ASP A 29 -7.88 5.04 37.93
N TYR A 30 -9.19 4.95 37.75
CA TYR A 30 -9.84 5.14 36.44
C TYR A 30 -9.70 6.58 35.96
N GLN A 31 -9.94 7.58 36.81
CA GLN A 31 -9.77 9.00 36.47
C GLN A 31 -8.34 9.33 36.09
N ARG A 32 -7.36 8.72 36.78
CA ARG A 32 -5.95 8.87 36.42
C ARG A 32 -5.65 8.18 35.07
N ALA A 33 -6.16 6.98 34.84
CA ALA A 33 -5.98 6.26 33.60
C ALA A 33 -6.61 7.02 32.40
N GLU A 34 -7.75 7.65 32.61
CA GLU A 34 -8.43 8.46 31.59
C GLU A 34 -7.56 9.60 31.07
N GLN A 35 -6.68 10.19 31.91
CA GLN A 35 -5.76 11.27 31.51
C GLN A 35 -4.74 10.80 30.47
N PHE A 36 -4.47 9.49 30.38
CA PHE A 36 -3.55 8.90 29.40
C PHE A 36 -4.22 8.43 28.11
N LEU A 37 -5.55 8.60 28.01
CA LEU A 37 -6.23 8.33 26.72
C LEU A 37 -5.69 9.28 25.63
N PRO A 38 -5.63 8.83 24.37
CA PRO A 38 -5.10 9.63 23.26
C PRO A 38 -5.75 11.01 23.15
N THR A 39 -7.03 11.14 23.43
CA THR A 39 -7.77 12.41 23.44
C THR A 39 -7.23 13.44 24.44
N ASN A 40 -6.65 12.99 25.54
CA ASN A 40 -6.09 13.85 26.59
C ASN A 40 -4.56 13.99 26.50
N ALA A 41 -3.87 12.91 26.12
CA ALA A 41 -2.40 12.89 26.06
C ALA A 41 -1.84 13.49 24.77
N ASN A 42 -2.48 13.19 23.61
CA ASN A 42 -1.98 13.67 22.32
C ASN A 42 -1.86 15.20 22.20
N PRO A 43 -2.80 16.01 22.72
CA PRO A 43 -2.68 17.48 22.66
C PRO A 43 -1.51 18.06 23.46
N LEU A 44 -0.90 17.27 24.34
CA LEU A 44 0.26 17.68 25.14
C LEU A 44 1.57 17.55 24.37
N VAL A 45 1.59 16.81 23.25
CA VAL A 45 2.77 16.60 22.41
C VAL A 45 2.73 17.56 21.25
N THR A 46 3.68 18.50 21.23
CA THR A 46 3.85 19.48 20.14
C THR A 46 4.92 19.04 19.15
N ASP A 47 4.89 19.62 17.95
CA ASP A 47 5.80 19.32 16.83
C ASP A 47 5.78 17.88 16.30
N ARG A 48 4.78 17.09 16.71
CA ARG A 48 4.55 15.75 16.14
C ARG A 48 3.94 15.90 14.76
N ILE A 49 4.53 15.21 13.76
CA ILE A 49 3.92 15.09 12.43
C ILE A 49 2.68 14.19 12.55
N LEU A 50 1.53 14.73 12.23
CA LEU A 50 0.24 14.05 12.30
C LEU A 50 -0.10 13.38 10.98
N ARG A 51 0.28 14.02 9.86
CA ARG A 51 0.03 13.56 8.51
C ARG A 51 1.00 14.24 7.54
N GLN A 52 1.35 13.54 6.48
CA GLN A 52 2.22 14.09 5.43
C GLN A 52 1.81 13.54 4.06
N TYR A 53 2.05 14.34 3.01
CA TYR A 53 1.80 13.97 1.62
C TYR A 53 2.82 14.64 0.73
N TRP A 54 3.41 13.87 -0.17
CA TRP A 54 4.15 14.43 -1.27
C TRP A 54 3.21 15.03 -2.32
N GLN A 55 3.66 16.09 -2.94
CA GLN A 55 2.97 16.83 -3.99
C GLN A 55 3.88 16.97 -5.21
N ALA A 56 3.29 17.23 -6.38
CA ALA A 56 4.05 17.53 -7.60
C ALA A 56 5.13 18.57 -7.36
N GLY A 57 6.30 18.36 -8.02
CA GLY A 57 7.48 19.21 -7.85
C GLY A 57 8.19 19.03 -6.50
N ASP A 58 8.14 17.82 -5.95
CA ASP A 58 8.85 17.40 -4.73
C ASP A 58 8.58 18.30 -3.52
N ARG A 59 7.36 18.73 -3.37
CA ARG A 59 6.91 19.51 -2.21
C ARG A 59 6.23 18.60 -1.22
N LEU A 60 6.59 18.72 0.05
CA LEU A 60 5.99 18.01 1.15
C LEU A 60 4.95 18.88 1.85
N VAL A 61 3.68 18.49 1.78
CA VAL A 61 2.63 19.05 2.64
C VAL A 61 2.55 18.20 3.90
N TYR A 62 2.60 18.84 5.06
CA TYR A 62 2.47 18.13 6.32
C TYR A 62 1.69 18.90 7.35
N ARG A 63 0.95 18.16 8.18
CA ARG A 63 0.25 18.66 9.35
C ARG A 63 1.02 18.29 10.60
N LYS A 64 1.31 19.25 11.44
CA LYS A 64 1.96 19.02 12.74
C LYS A 64 1.16 19.56 13.90
N SER A 65 1.33 18.93 15.07
CA SER A 65 0.75 19.43 16.32
C SER A 65 1.45 20.70 16.78
N VAL A 66 0.67 21.66 17.30
CA VAL A 66 1.13 22.86 17.97
C VAL A 66 0.37 23.02 19.29
N ALA A 67 0.82 23.94 20.15
CA ALA A 67 0.09 24.21 21.38
C ALA A 67 -1.34 24.69 21.08
N GLY A 68 -2.33 23.88 21.48
CA GLY A 68 -3.74 24.17 21.31
C GLY A 68 -4.33 23.80 19.94
N GLY A 69 -3.62 23.01 19.11
CA GLY A 69 -4.17 22.56 17.84
C GLY A 69 -3.14 21.98 16.87
N SER A 70 -3.28 22.31 15.60
CA SER A 70 -2.37 21.87 14.54
C SER A 70 -2.17 22.95 13.47
N GLU A 71 -1.07 22.87 12.74
CA GLU A 71 -0.81 23.70 11.58
C GLU A 71 -0.44 22.86 10.35
N ILE A 72 -0.78 23.37 9.16
CA ILE A 72 -0.45 22.74 7.88
C ILE A 72 0.57 23.59 7.16
N LEU A 73 1.67 22.96 6.77
CA LEU A 73 2.81 23.58 6.15
C LEU A 73 3.16 22.89 4.85
N ILE A 74 3.75 23.66 3.91
CA ILE A 74 4.45 23.11 2.75
C ILE A 74 5.95 23.32 2.95
N ALA A 75 6.72 22.26 2.75
CA ALA A 75 8.17 22.31 2.62
C ALA A 75 8.54 22.08 1.15
N ASP A 76 9.30 22.99 0.60
CA ASP A 76 9.91 22.86 -0.71
C ASP A 76 11.26 22.14 -0.54
N SER A 77 11.41 20.98 -1.14
CA SER A 77 12.59 20.12 -0.95
C SER A 77 13.87 20.72 -1.56
N LEU A 78 13.74 21.48 -2.66
CA LEU A 78 14.88 22.11 -3.32
C LEU A 78 15.46 23.25 -2.50
N THR A 79 14.60 24.08 -1.88
CA THR A 79 15.03 25.30 -1.18
C THR A 79 15.06 25.14 0.33
N GLY A 80 14.44 24.09 0.88
CA GLY A 80 14.23 23.88 2.31
C GLY A 80 13.26 24.90 2.94
N ARG A 81 12.58 25.72 2.14
CA ARG A 81 11.66 26.74 2.62
C ARG A 81 10.36 26.13 3.07
N LYS A 82 9.89 26.55 4.25
CA LYS A 82 8.60 26.15 4.81
C LYS A 82 7.66 27.36 4.82
N THR A 83 6.43 27.15 4.33
CA THR A 83 5.39 28.17 4.28
C THR A 83 4.05 27.59 4.72
N THR A 84 3.19 28.43 5.28
CA THR A 84 1.78 28.07 5.51
C THR A 84 1.03 28.10 4.18
N VAL A 85 0.11 27.17 4.02
CA VAL A 85 -0.69 27.03 2.78
C VAL A 85 -1.85 28.00 2.75
N PHE A 86 -2.46 28.26 3.89
CA PHE A 86 -3.64 29.13 4.05
C PHE A 86 -3.70 29.68 5.47
N ASP A 87 -4.55 30.70 5.68
CA ASP A 87 -4.93 31.15 7.01
C ASP A 87 -6.03 30.25 7.59
N PRO A 88 -5.78 29.49 8.68
CA PRO A 88 -6.74 28.53 9.23
C PRO A 88 -8.07 29.17 9.65
N ILE A 89 -8.03 30.41 10.17
CA ILE A 89 -9.24 31.12 10.61
C ILE A 89 -10.12 31.47 9.40
N SER A 90 -9.50 31.94 8.32
CA SER A 90 -10.21 32.25 7.08
C SER A 90 -10.83 31.00 6.45
N LEU A 91 -10.13 29.88 6.49
CA LEU A 91 -10.64 28.62 5.96
C LEU A 91 -11.80 28.07 6.81
N ALA A 92 -11.67 28.07 8.14
CA ALA A 92 -12.76 27.67 9.04
C ALA A 92 -14.03 28.48 8.81
N ASN A 93 -13.88 29.82 8.65
CA ASN A 93 -14.99 30.71 8.35
C ASN A 93 -15.61 30.44 6.96
N ALA A 94 -14.79 30.09 5.97
CA ALA A 94 -15.28 29.77 4.63
C ALA A 94 -16.05 28.43 4.63
N ILE A 95 -15.55 27.41 5.32
CA ILE A 95 -16.24 26.14 5.53
C ILE A 95 -17.58 26.39 6.23
N GLY A 96 -17.58 27.16 7.33
CA GLY A 96 -18.80 27.48 8.09
C GLY A 96 -19.89 28.19 7.28
N LYS A 97 -19.52 28.99 6.27
CA LYS A 97 -20.49 29.61 5.36
C LYS A 97 -21.21 28.60 4.46
N ILE A 98 -20.53 27.49 4.13
CA ILE A 98 -21.09 26.42 3.28
C ILE A 98 -21.85 25.41 4.09
N THR A 99 -21.30 24.95 5.23
CA THR A 99 -21.85 23.87 6.05
C THR A 99 -22.89 24.35 7.07
N GLY A 100 -22.84 25.63 7.44
CA GLY A 100 -23.68 26.20 8.51
C GLY A 100 -23.08 26.06 9.91
N ASP A 101 -21.97 25.33 10.07
CA ASP A 101 -21.23 25.15 11.33
C ASP A 101 -19.74 25.49 11.10
N THR A 102 -19.21 26.43 11.90
CA THR A 102 -17.82 26.87 11.76
C THR A 102 -16.91 25.97 12.58
N PRO A 103 -15.99 25.21 11.93
CA PRO A 103 -15.07 24.34 12.63
C PRO A 103 -14.06 25.11 13.49
N ASP A 104 -13.44 24.40 14.44
CA ASP A 104 -12.30 24.95 15.17
C ASP A 104 -11.10 25.13 14.22
N SER A 105 -10.71 26.38 14.02
CA SER A 105 -9.59 26.73 13.16
C SER A 105 -8.25 26.17 13.64
N ALA A 106 -8.12 25.85 14.93
CA ALA A 106 -6.95 25.25 15.50
C ALA A 106 -6.83 23.75 15.23
N ASP A 107 -7.92 23.07 14.82
CA ASP A 107 -7.95 21.61 14.60
C ASP A 107 -8.70 21.22 13.32
N LEU A 108 -8.38 21.85 12.21
CA LEU A 108 -8.93 21.48 10.90
C LEU A 108 -8.33 20.13 10.43
N ASP A 109 -9.14 19.05 10.43
CA ASP A 109 -8.72 17.74 9.91
C ASP A 109 -8.98 17.64 8.40
N LEU A 110 -8.13 18.30 7.62
CA LEU A 110 -8.16 18.20 6.17
C LEU A 110 -7.48 16.91 5.74
N ARG A 111 -8.13 16.17 4.84
CA ARG A 111 -7.63 14.93 4.24
C ARG A 111 -7.44 15.13 2.74
N ASN A 112 -6.66 14.26 2.11
CA ASN A 112 -6.41 14.28 0.66
C ASN A 112 -6.08 15.69 0.17
N LEU A 113 -5.23 16.39 0.92
CA LEU A 113 -4.87 17.77 0.61
C LEU A 113 -3.91 17.79 -0.56
N GLU A 114 -4.35 18.37 -1.67
CA GLU A 114 -3.56 18.61 -2.85
C GLU A 114 -3.40 20.12 -3.07
N VAL A 115 -2.25 20.50 -3.57
CA VAL A 115 -1.90 21.90 -3.75
C VAL A 115 -1.35 22.11 -5.16
N SER A 116 -1.94 23.02 -5.91
CA SER A 116 -1.47 23.36 -7.25
C SER A 116 -0.01 23.86 -7.22
N GLU A 117 0.68 23.74 -8.33
CA GLU A 117 2.09 24.10 -8.46
C GLU A 117 2.34 25.56 -8.04
N ASN A 118 1.44 26.46 -8.34
CA ASN A 118 1.54 27.89 -8.01
C ASN A 118 1.01 28.24 -6.62
N LEU A 119 0.53 27.29 -5.83
CA LEU A 119 -0.14 27.46 -4.54
C LEU A 119 -1.42 28.34 -4.63
N ASP A 120 -2.03 28.44 -5.80
CA ASP A 120 -3.23 29.24 -6.05
C ASP A 120 -4.54 28.45 -5.87
N VAL A 121 -4.45 27.13 -5.92
CA VAL A 121 -5.59 26.22 -5.71
C VAL A 121 -5.22 25.13 -4.70
N LEU A 122 -6.14 24.86 -3.77
CA LEU A 122 -6.10 23.70 -2.89
C LEU A 122 -7.36 22.87 -3.10
N SER A 123 -7.18 21.55 -3.18
CA SER A 123 -8.25 20.57 -3.09
C SER A 123 -8.08 19.77 -1.79
N PHE A 124 -9.16 19.47 -1.09
CA PHE A 124 -9.11 18.72 0.15
C PHE A 124 -10.46 18.11 0.50
N THR A 125 -10.44 17.05 1.29
CA THR A 125 -11.63 16.44 1.89
C THR A 125 -11.78 16.93 3.34
N TYR A 126 -12.95 17.42 3.71
CA TYR A 126 -13.34 17.78 5.08
C TYR A 126 -14.68 17.11 5.41
N GLU A 127 -14.73 16.33 6.51
CA GLU A 127 -15.94 15.57 6.95
C GLU A 127 -16.55 14.66 5.86
N GLY A 128 -15.69 14.11 4.97
CA GLY A 128 -16.11 13.21 3.90
C GLY A 128 -16.58 13.91 2.63
N GLU A 129 -16.52 15.23 2.57
CA GLU A 129 -16.92 16.04 1.43
C GLU A 129 -15.71 16.74 0.82
N ASP A 130 -15.66 16.83 -0.51
CA ASP A 130 -14.54 17.42 -1.23
C ASP A 130 -14.74 18.91 -1.50
N TYR A 131 -13.69 19.66 -1.33
CA TYR A 131 -13.66 21.12 -1.48
C TYR A 131 -12.49 21.55 -2.35
N ARG A 132 -12.69 22.68 -3.04
CA ARG A 132 -11.66 23.41 -3.77
C ARG A 132 -11.62 24.86 -3.28
N LEU A 133 -10.41 25.28 -2.86
CA LEU A 133 -10.13 26.64 -2.43
C LEU A 133 -9.25 27.33 -3.45
N GLU A 134 -9.70 28.45 -4.00
CA GLU A 134 -8.85 29.39 -4.71
C GLU A 134 -8.23 30.35 -3.68
N THR A 135 -6.91 30.30 -3.50
CA THR A 135 -6.19 31.10 -2.49
C THR A 135 -6.19 32.59 -2.85
N VAL A 136 -6.17 32.90 -4.16
CA VAL A 136 -6.32 34.27 -4.66
C VAL A 136 -7.79 34.65 -4.62
N GLY A 137 -8.14 35.61 -3.76
CA GLY A 137 -9.52 35.99 -3.51
C GLY A 137 -10.26 35.15 -2.47
N PHE A 138 -9.65 34.06 -2.04
CA PHE A 138 -10.11 33.15 -0.98
C PHE A 138 -11.56 32.64 -1.21
N SER A 139 -11.76 31.99 -2.34
CA SER A 139 -13.05 31.44 -2.76
C SER A 139 -13.10 29.93 -2.53
N LEU A 140 -13.93 29.47 -1.60
CA LEU A 140 -14.15 28.07 -1.30
C LEU A 140 -15.41 27.56 -2.02
N GLN A 141 -15.28 26.42 -2.69
CA GLN A 141 -16.39 25.71 -3.35
C GLN A 141 -16.41 24.26 -2.83
N LYS A 142 -17.61 23.76 -2.52
CA LYS A 142 -17.82 22.34 -2.34
C LYS A 142 -17.89 21.70 -3.72
N LEU A 143 -17.10 20.69 -3.94
CA LEU A 143 -17.12 19.94 -5.19
C LEU A 143 -18.35 19.01 -5.19
N GLN A 144 -18.87 18.71 -6.37
CA GLN A 144 -19.79 17.58 -6.49
C GLN A 144 -19.01 16.30 -6.22
N GLU A 145 -19.65 15.36 -5.51
CA GLU A 145 -19.06 14.03 -5.38
C GLU A 145 -18.64 13.54 -6.77
N ALA A 146 -17.37 13.20 -6.88
CA ALA A 146 -16.94 12.40 -8.04
C ALA A 146 -17.79 11.12 -8.05
N PRO A 147 -18.20 10.61 -9.20
CA PRO A 147 -18.91 9.34 -9.24
C PRO A 147 -18.11 8.31 -8.45
N PRO A 148 -18.73 7.64 -7.46
CA PRO A 148 -18.01 6.71 -6.60
C PRO A 148 -17.40 5.61 -7.48
N ASN A 149 -16.19 5.18 -7.11
CA ASN A 149 -15.51 4.05 -7.74
C ASN A 149 -15.04 4.27 -9.19
N GLU A 150 -14.69 5.50 -9.56
CA GLU A 150 -13.99 5.78 -10.82
C GLU A 150 -12.48 5.81 -10.60
N PHE A 151 -11.72 5.28 -11.56
CA PHE A 151 -10.26 5.27 -11.58
C PHE A 151 -9.74 6.06 -12.78
N LEU A 152 -9.11 7.21 -12.50
CA LEU A 152 -8.63 8.13 -13.53
C LEU A 152 -7.43 7.57 -14.32
N SER A 153 -7.33 7.91 -15.60
CA SER A 153 -6.11 7.70 -16.38
C SER A 153 -4.99 8.64 -15.94
N PRO A 154 -3.70 8.33 -16.21
CA PRO A 154 -2.57 9.20 -15.86
C PRO A 154 -2.69 10.63 -16.37
N ASP A 155 -3.28 10.84 -17.55
CA ASP A 155 -3.55 12.16 -18.13
C ASP A 155 -4.89 12.79 -17.69
N GLU A 156 -5.60 12.13 -16.76
CA GLU A 156 -6.90 12.53 -16.20
C GLU A 156 -8.02 12.72 -17.26
N SER A 157 -7.78 12.39 -18.52
CA SER A 157 -8.77 12.58 -19.59
C SER A 157 -9.89 11.55 -19.57
N LYS A 158 -9.71 10.45 -18.88
CA LYS A 158 -10.62 9.30 -18.83
C LYS A 158 -10.74 8.75 -17.41
N ALA A 159 -11.92 8.19 -17.10
CA ALA A 159 -12.19 7.49 -15.85
C ALA A 159 -12.77 6.10 -16.13
N ALA A 160 -12.16 5.05 -15.59
CA ALA A 160 -12.67 3.69 -15.72
C ALA A 160 -13.49 3.31 -14.48
N PHE A 161 -14.62 2.60 -14.69
CA PHE A 161 -15.51 2.17 -13.61
C PHE A 161 -16.24 0.88 -13.98
N ILE A 162 -16.80 0.21 -12.95
CA ILE A 162 -17.60 -1.01 -13.12
C ILE A 162 -19.09 -0.65 -13.14
N ARG A 163 -19.82 -1.24 -14.08
CA ARG A 163 -21.27 -1.25 -14.11
C ARG A 163 -21.77 -2.59 -14.64
N ASP A 164 -22.68 -3.24 -13.93
CA ASP A 164 -23.27 -4.53 -14.33
C ASP A 164 -22.19 -5.57 -14.68
N HIS A 165 -21.15 -5.70 -13.83
CA HIS A 165 -20.02 -6.64 -13.96
C HIS A 165 -19.10 -6.40 -15.18
N ASN A 166 -19.30 -5.29 -15.90
CA ASN A 166 -18.51 -4.90 -17.05
C ASN A 166 -17.71 -3.62 -16.76
N LEU A 167 -16.59 -3.46 -17.47
CA LEU A 167 -15.78 -2.25 -17.41
C LEU A 167 -16.32 -1.20 -18.40
N TRP A 168 -16.41 0.01 -17.94
CA TRP A 168 -16.88 1.19 -18.64
C TRP A 168 -15.85 2.30 -18.54
N LEU A 169 -15.94 3.25 -19.45
CA LEU A 169 -15.09 4.43 -19.55
C LEU A 169 -15.96 5.68 -19.61
N ARG A 170 -15.61 6.69 -18.83
CA ARG A 170 -16.15 8.05 -18.95
C ARG A 170 -15.05 8.99 -19.43
N ASP A 171 -15.34 9.79 -20.44
CA ASP A 171 -14.53 10.94 -20.83
C ASP A 171 -14.78 12.07 -19.81
N THR A 172 -13.72 12.57 -19.18
CA THR A 172 -13.85 13.53 -18.07
C THR A 172 -14.24 14.94 -18.53
N LEU A 173 -13.98 15.26 -19.80
CA LEU A 173 -14.31 16.57 -20.38
C LEU A 173 -15.76 16.65 -20.89
N THR A 174 -16.23 15.58 -21.53
CA THR A 174 -17.53 15.55 -22.23
C THR A 174 -18.61 14.79 -21.48
N ASP A 175 -18.26 14.06 -20.42
CA ASP A 175 -19.10 13.09 -19.69
C ASP A 175 -19.65 11.95 -20.58
N ALA A 176 -19.11 11.76 -21.76
CA ALA A 176 -19.48 10.67 -22.63
C ALA A 176 -19.05 9.32 -22.04
N VAL A 177 -19.97 8.36 -22.02
CA VAL A 177 -19.75 7.04 -21.43
C VAL A 177 -19.68 5.98 -22.51
N THR A 178 -18.64 5.13 -22.48
CA THR A 178 -18.41 4.04 -23.44
C THR A 178 -18.27 2.71 -22.69
N GLN A 179 -18.97 1.67 -23.14
CA GLN A 179 -18.82 0.32 -22.61
C GLN A 179 -17.60 -0.36 -23.25
N LEU A 180 -16.69 -0.90 -22.41
CA LEU A 180 -15.45 -1.55 -22.86
C LEU A 180 -15.58 -3.08 -22.94
N THR A 181 -16.39 -3.70 -22.07
CA THR A 181 -16.62 -5.16 -22.06
C THR A 181 -18.11 -5.47 -22.04
N PHE A 182 -18.54 -6.63 -22.58
CA PHE A 182 -19.95 -6.92 -22.83
C PHE A 182 -20.44 -8.29 -22.33
N ASP A 183 -19.52 -9.11 -21.82
CA ASP A 183 -19.78 -10.51 -21.42
C ASP A 183 -19.54 -10.77 -19.93
N GLY A 184 -19.43 -9.69 -19.14
CA GLY A 184 -19.38 -9.76 -17.68
C GLY A 184 -20.75 -10.09 -17.10
N VAL A 185 -20.77 -11.01 -16.14
CA VAL A 185 -21.97 -11.42 -15.39
C VAL A 185 -21.63 -11.59 -13.92
N GLU A 186 -22.62 -11.74 -13.06
CA GLU A 186 -22.44 -12.02 -11.64
C GLU A 186 -21.47 -13.20 -11.42
N ASN A 187 -20.50 -13.02 -10.53
CA ASN A 187 -19.42 -13.97 -10.23
C ASN A 187 -18.47 -14.29 -11.42
N TYR A 188 -18.56 -13.52 -12.51
CA TYR A 188 -17.67 -13.60 -13.67
C TYR A 188 -17.56 -12.24 -14.36
N GLY A 189 -17.08 -11.24 -13.62
CA GLY A 189 -17.01 -9.84 -14.02
C GLY A 189 -15.60 -9.34 -14.25
N TYR A 190 -15.49 -8.16 -14.86
CA TYR A 190 -14.23 -7.49 -15.14
C TYR A 190 -13.82 -6.56 -14.02
N ALA A 191 -12.53 -6.53 -13.74
CA ALA A 191 -11.90 -5.67 -12.74
C ALA A 191 -12.51 -5.77 -11.32
N THR A 192 -13.29 -6.79 -11.02
CA THR A 192 -14.02 -6.93 -9.76
C THR A 192 -13.14 -7.49 -8.66
N ASN A 193 -13.10 -6.84 -7.51
CA ASN A 193 -12.39 -7.31 -6.32
C ASN A 193 -13.36 -7.97 -5.33
N ASN A 194 -13.79 -9.20 -5.62
CA ASN A 194 -14.69 -9.96 -4.77
C ASN A 194 -13.99 -11.07 -3.97
N ALA A 195 -12.66 -11.04 -3.88
CA ALA A 195 -11.88 -12.10 -3.24
C ALA A 195 -11.85 -12.02 -1.70
N GLY A 196 -12.84 -11.40 -1.09
CA GLY A 196 -13.11 -11.52 0.34
C GLY A 196 -12.96 -10.25 1.19
N TRP A 197 -12.14 -9.27 0.79
CA TRP A 197 -11.89 -8.07 1.58
C TRP A 197 -12.66 -6.84 1.12
N LEU A 198 -12.69 -6.59 -0.18
CA LEU A 198 -13.48 -5.52 -0.78
C LEU A 198 -14.67 -6.13 -1.51
N ARG A 199 -15.85 -5.59 -1.28
CA ARG A 199 -17.12 -6.01 -1.87
C ARG A 199 -17.84 -4.78 -2.43
N ASP A 200 -17.10 -3.91 -3.06
CA ASP A 200 -17.59 -2.75 -3.76
C ASP A 200 -17.29 -2.85 -5.26
N ASP A 201 -17.77 -1.88 -6.01
CA ASP A 201 -17.55 -1.79 -7.45
C ASP A 201 -16.32 -0.94 -7.83
N SER A 202 -15.35 -0.77 -6.90
CA SER A 202 -14.07 -0.14 -7.24
C SER A 202 -13.29 -1.04 -8.18
N PRO A 203 -12.89 -0.55 -9.36
CA PRO A 203 -12.20 -1.37 -10.34
C PRO A 203 -10.75 -1.64 -9.94
N VAL A 204 -10.33 -2.90 -10.03
CA VAL A 204 -8.92 -3.31 -9.88
C VAL A 204 -8.28 -3.30 -11.26
N LEU A 205 -7.48 -2.28 -11.54
CA LEU A 205 -6.85 -2.09 -12.84
C LEU A 205 -5.57 -1.28 -12.73
N LEU A 206 -4.76 -1.31 -13.78
CA LEU A 206 -3.59 -0.47 -13.95
C LEU A 206 -3.61 0.17 -15.35
N TRP A 207 -3.64 1.50 -15.40
CA TRP A 207 -3.48 2.24 -16.64
C TRP A 207 -2.06 2.13 -17.19
N SER A 208 -1.93 2.07 -18.50
CA SER A 208 -0.63 2.27 -19.15
C SER A 208 -0.18 3.74 -19.03
N PRO A 209 1.13 4.02 -19.00
CA PRO A 209 1.66 5.37 -18.91
C PRO A 209 1.12 6.33 -19.99
N ASP A 210 0.84 5.82 -21.20
CA ASP A 210 0.27 6.59 -22.31
C ASP A 210 -1.24 6.82 -22.23
N SER A 211 -1.92 6.35 -21.16
CA SER A 211 -3.39 6.46 -20.98
C SER A 211 -4.22 5.81 -22.09
N GLN A 212 -3.64 4.88 -22.89
CA GLN A 212 -4.34 4.25 -24.02
C GLN A 212 -4.74 2.80 -23.76
N LYS A 213 -4.22 2.19 -22.67
CA LYS A 213 -4.47 0.78 -22.34
C LYS A 213 -4.76 0.62 -20.84
N ILE A 214 -5.53 -0.41 -20.51
CA ILE A 214 -5.83 -0.81 -19.15
C ILE A 214 -5.44 -2.28 -18.99
N ALA A 215 -4.52 -2.59 -18.09
CA ALA A 215 -4.28 -3.94 -17.61
C ALA A 215 -5.27 -4.27 -16.49
N THR A 216 -5.98 -5.38 -16.61
CA THR A 216 -6.94 -5.86 -15.62
C THR A 216 -7.21 -7.35 -15.81
N PHE A 217 -8.28 -7.84 -15.26
CA PHE A 217 -8.66 -9.25 -15.36
C PHE A 217 -10.18 -9.44 -15.40
N ARG A 218 -10.60 -10.62 -15.83
CA ARG A 218 -11.95 -11.14 -15.60
C ARG A 218 -11.88 -12.14 -14.45
N HIS A 219 -12.59 -11.86 -13.37
CA HIS A 219 -12.62 -12.64 -12.15
C HIS A 219 -13.68 -13.74 -12.21
N ASP A 220 -13.28 -14.99 -11.96
CA ASP A 220 -14.18 -16.16 -11.92
C ASP A 220 -14.32 -16.73 -10.51
N SER A 221 -15.48 -16.50 -9.92
CA SER A 221 -15.88 -17.09 -8.61
C SER A 221 -17.08 -18.02 -8.70
N ARG A 222 -17.56 -18.37 -9.90
CA ARG A 222 -18.80 -19.13 -10.13
C ARG A 222 -18.86 -20.47 -9.40
N LYS A 223 -17.72 -21.13 -9.19
CA LYS A 223 -17.62 -22.43 -8.52
C LYS A 223 -17.14 -22.36 -7.08
N VAL A 224 -16.84 -21.17 -6.59
CA VAL A 224 -16.36 -20.97 -5.22
C VAL A 224 -17.52 -21.10 -4.24
N GLY A 225 -17.30 -21.74 -3.10
CA GLY A 225 -18.28 -21.89 -2.02
C GLY A 225 -18.62 -20.56 -1.34
N ASP A 226 -19.74 -20.55 -0.64
CA ASP A 226 -20.18 -19.37 0.11
C ASP A 226 -19.73 -19.44 1.57
N MET A 227 -19.24 -18.32 2.10
CA MET A 227 -19.03 -18.07 3.52
C MET A 227 -20.27 -17.37 4.09
N TYR A 228 -20.63 -17.73 5.32
CA TYR A 228 -21.78 -17.14 6.02
C TYR A 228 -21.34 -16.55 7.35
N LEU A 229 -21.70 -15.30 7.58
CA LEU A 229 -21.51 -14.61 8.84
C LEU A 229 -22.86 -14.17 9.41
N VAL A 230 -23.16 -14.59 10.64
CA VAL A 230 -24.35 -14.14 11.36
C VAL A 230 -23.96 -13.05 12.35
N THR A 231 -24.46 -11.83 12.14
CA THR A 231 -24.28 -10.72 13.07
C THR A 231 -25.46 -10.67 14.01
N THR A 232 -25.21 -10.89 15.31
CA THR A 232 -26.21 -10.80 16.35
C THR A 232 -26.41 -9.35 16.80
N GLN A 233 -27.67 -8.95 16.94
CA GLN A 233 -28.04 -7.60 17.39
C GLN A 233 -29.35 -7.66 18.23
N VAL A 234 -29.74 -6.54 18.82
CA VAL A 234 -31.07 -6.43 19.46
C VAL A 234 -32.13 -6.53 18.37
N GLY A 235 -32.99 -7.56 18.44
CA GLY A 235 -33.98 -7.90 17.41
C GLY A 235 -33.50 -9.08 16.54
N HIS A 236 -33.80 -9.03 15.25
CA HIS A 236 -33.41 -10.10 14.32
C HIS A 236 -31.96 -9.99 13.92
N SER A 237 -31.24 -11.14 13.96
CA SER A 237 -29.89 -11.23 13.43
C SER A 237 -29.86 -11.03 11.90
N THR A 238 -28.76 -10.47 11.40
CA THR A 238 -28.51 -10.37 9.96
C THR A 238 -27.55 -11.47 9.49
N LEU A 239 -27.72 -11.93 8.25
CA LEU A 239 -26.87 -12.90 7.60
C LEU A 239 -26.13 -12.24 6.44
N ASP A 240 -24.78 -12.25 6.49
CA ASP A 240 -23.94 -11.92 5.36
C ASP A 240 -23.49 -13.23 4.68
N ALA A 241 -23.56 -13.25 3.35
CA ALA A 241 -23.09 -14.38 2.54
C ALA A 241 -22.26 -13.84 1.36
N TRP A 242 -21.11 -14.46 1.13
CA TRP A 242 -20.25 -14.11 0.01
C TRP A 242 -19.36 -15.28 -0.42
N LYS A 243 -18.83 -15.24 -1.64
CA LYS A 243 -17.89 -16.23 -2.14
C LYS A 243 -16.59 -16.19 -1.33
N TYR A 244 -16.15 -17.35 -0.83
CA TYR A 244 -14.92 -17.46 -0.06
C TYR A 244 -14.37 -18.88 -0.09
N PRO A 245 -13.21 -19.13 -0.70
CA PRO A 245 -12.63 -20.46 -0.75
C PRO A 245 -12.01 -20.84 0.61
N LEU A 246 -12.37 -21.99 1.14
CA LEU A 246 -11.78 -22.52 2.36
C LEU A 246 -10.48 -23.31 2.07
N PRO A 247 -9.60 -23.51 3.07
CA PRO A 247 -8.48 -24.42 2.93
C PRO A 247 -8.95 -25.83 2.55
N GLY A 248 -8.39 -26.36 1.46
CA GLY A 248 -8.76 -27.68 0.93
C GLY A 248 -9.83 -27.67 -0.17
N ASP A 249 -10.49 -26.55 -0.45
CA ASP A 249 -11.42 -26.45 -1.57
C ASP A 249 -10.68 -26.63 -2.90
N GLU A 250 -11.29 -27.40 -3.81
CA GLU A 250 -10.78 -27.57 -5.18
C GLU A 250 -11.01 -26.32 -6.05
N SER A 251 -12.12 -25.62 -5.80
CA SER A 251 -12.49 -24.40 -6.53
C SER A 251 -12.12 -23.17 -5.75
N ILE A 252 -11.29 -22.34 -6.35
CA ILE A 252 -10.85 -21.06 -5.81
C ILE A 252 -11.16 -19.93 -6.80
N PHE A 253 -10.98 -18.69 -6.38
CA PHE A 253 -11.02 -17.56 -7.30
C PHE A 253 -9.93 -17.69 -8.37
N MET A 254 -10.32 -17.47 -9.63
CA MET A 254 -9.42 -17.49 -10.78
C MET A 254 -9.57 -16.19 -11.56
N ILE A 255 -8.49 -15.74 -12.20
CA ILE A 255 -8.50 -14.57 -13.08
C ILE A 255 -7.99 -14.93 -14.47
N GLU A 256 -8.68 -14.43 -15.48
CA GLU A 256 -8.18 -14.34 -16.84
C GLU A 256 -7.62 -12.93 -17.05
N ARG A 257 -6.31 -12.80 -17.22
CA ARG A 257 -5.67 -11.49 -17.42
C ARG A 257 -6.01 -10.94 -18.79
N VAL A 258 -6.36 -9.67 -18.83
CA VAL A 258 -6.75 -8.97 -20.06
C VAL A 258 -6.09 -7.60 -20.13
N VAL A 259 -5.82 -7.16 -21.36
CA VAL A 259 -5.52 -5.77 -21.70
C VAL A 259 -6.66 -5.20 -22.50
N ILE A 260 -7.11 -4.00 -22.15
CA ILE A 260 -8.19 -3.31 -22.84
C ILE A 260 -7.63 -2.02 -23.46
N HIS A 261 -7.67 -1.92 -24.77
CA HIS A 261 -7.35 -0.70 -25.50
C HIS A 261 -8.55 0.25 -25.47
N VAL A 262 -8.31 1.50 -25.10
CA VAL A 262 -9.37 2.50 -24.86
C VAL A 262 -9.39 3.61 -25.92
N ASN A 263 -8.83 3.32 -27.11
CA ASN A 263 -8.87 4.21 -28.26
C ASN A 263 -10.30 4.29 -28.89
N GLU A 264 -10.44 4.93 -30.05
CA GLU A 264 -11.73 5.14 -30.75
C GLU A 264 -12.50 3.83 -30.97
N GLU A 265 -11.79 2.72 -31.20
CA GLU A 265 -12.38 1.38 -31.32
C GLU A 265 -11.87 0.48 -30.17
N PRO A 266 -12.56 0.50 -29.03
CA PRO A 266 -12.13 -0.29 -27.87
C PRO A 266 -12.04 -1.77 -28.21
N ARG A 267 -10.93 -2.41 -27.82
CA ARG A 267 -10.76 -3.85 -27.99
C ARG A 267 -10.15 -4.48 -26.75
N ARG A 268 -10.59 -5.69 -26.44
CA ARG A 268 -10.04 -6.53 -25.39
C ARG A 268 -9.05 -7.53 -25.98
N VAL A 269 -7.89 -7.64 -25.37
CA VAL A 269 -6.89 -8.67 -25.62
C VAL A 269 -6.82 -9.55 -24.39
N THR A 270 -7.17 -10.84 -24.52
CA THR A 270 -6.96 -11.83 -23.43
C THR A 270 -5.55 -12.39 -23.55
N LEU A 271 -4.82 -12.43 -22.44
CA LEU A 271 -3.47 -12.97 -22.44
C LEU A 271 -3.49 -14.49 -22.70
N ASN A 272 -2.61 -14.96 -23.59
CA ASN A 272 -2.53 -16.36 -24.05
C ASN A 272 -1.86 -17.25 -23.00
N MET A 273 -2.55 -17.43 -21.86
CA MET A 273 -2.12 -18.24 -20.73
C MET A 273 -3.32 -18.85 -20.00
N PRO A 274 -3.14 -19.93 -19.23
CA PRO A 274 -4.20 -20.41 -18.33
C PRO A 274 -4.56 -19.34 -17.29
N PRO A 275 -5.81 -19.35 -16.78
CA PRO A 275 -6.19 -18.47 -15.67
C PRO A 275 -5.28 -18.65 -14.45
N ASP A 276 -4.97 -17.54 -13.79
CA ASP A 276 -4.19 -17.51 -12.55
C ASP A 276 -5.09 -17.62 -11.31
N PRO A 277 -4.60 -18.16 -10.20
CA PRO A 277 -5.25 -17.97 -8.90
C PRO A 277 -5.35 -16.47 -8.57
N HIS A 278 -6.56 -16.01 -8.29
CA HIS A 278 -6.77 -14.65 -7.75
C HIS A 278 -6.74 -14.69 -6.24
N ARG A 279 -5.91 -13.88 -5.66
CA ARG A 279 -5.73 -13.80 -4.22
C ARG A 279 -5.69 -12.32 -3.82
N SER A 280 -6.40 -11.98 -2.77
CA SER A 280 -6.50 -10.63 -2.25
C SER A 280 -6.14 -10.61 -0.77
N SER A 281 -4.92 -10.93 -0.45
CA SER A 281 -4.39 -10.78 0.91
C SER A 281 -3.22 -9.81 0.93
N THR A 282 -2.70 -9.55 2.10
CA THR A 282 -1.52 -8.70 2.27
C THR A 282 -0.24 -9.26 1.63
N THR A 283 -0.26 -10.53 1.22
CA THR A 283 0.87 -11.23 0.62
C THR A 283 0.59 -11.72 -0.79
N ASP A 284 -0.54 -11.36 -1.37
CA ASP A 284 -1.03 -11.89 -2.64
C ASP A 284 -0.98 -10.94 -3.80
N HIS A 285 -0.58 -9.81 -3.69
CA HIS A 285 -0.26 -8.76 -4.65
C HIS A 285 -1.10 -8.60 -5.93
N VAL A 286 -2.04 -9.51 -6.25
CA VAL A 286 -2.94 -9.31 -7.41
C VAL A 286 -3.86 -8.14 -7.16
N ALA A 287 -4.46 -8.07 -5.96
CA ALA A 287 -5.25 -6.92 -5.55
C ALA A 287 -4.98 -6.64 -4.07
N GLY A 288 -4.32 -5.54 -3.79
CA GLY A 288 -4.09 -5.05 -2.42
C GLY A 288 -5.39 -4.70 -1.70
N ARG A 289 -5.31 -4.46 -0.39
CA ARG A 289 -6.48 -4.10 0.45
C ARG A 289 -7.20 -2.82 -0.01
N GLY A 290 -6.50 -1.93 -0.69
CA GLY A 290 -7.06 -0.70 -1.27
C GLY A 290 -7.67 -0.87 -2.66
N GLY A 291 -7.73 -2.10 -3.20
CA GLY A 291 -8.17 -2.33 -4.58
C GLY A 291 -7.09 -2.03 -5.63
N VAL A 292 -5.87 -1.74 -5.22
CA VAL A 292 -4.75 -1.49 -6.15
C VAL A 292 -4.37 -2.79 -6.85
N PHE A 293 -4.21 -2.75 -8.18
CA PHE A 293 -3.73 -3.88 -8.96
C PHE A 293 -2.21 -3.98 -8.81
N LEU A 294 -1.77 -4.93 -8.00
CA LEU A 294 -0.37 -5.23 -7.73
C LEU A 294 0.12 -6.39 -8.61
N ASP A 295 1.38 -6.77 -8.49
CA ASP A 295 2.04 -7.83 -9.29
C ASP A 295 1.99 -7.62 -10.80
N VAL A 296 1.85 -6.38 -11.24
CA VAL A 296 1.82 -5.99 -12.64
C VAL A 296 2.52 -4.65 -12.83
N GLU A 297 3.29 -4.51 -13.90
CA GLU A 297 4.08 -3.32 -14.22
C GLU A 297 4.09 -3.09 -15.73
N TRP A 298 3.83 -1.86 -16.17
CA TRP A 298 3.98 -1.45 -17.55
C TRP A 298 5.41 -1.00 -17.84
N SER A 299 5.89 -1.27 -19.05
CA SER A 299 7.04 -0.55 -19.57
C SER A 299 6.72 0.93 -19.77
N ALA A 300 7.72 1.81 -19.69
CA ALA A 300 7.53 3.26 -19.81
C ALA A 300 6.91 3.68 -21.16
N ASP A 301 7.17 2.95 -22.22
CA ASP A 301 6.62 3.14 -23.57
C ASP A 301 5.25 2.45 -23.78
N SER A 302 4.73 1.77 -22.74
CA SER A 302 3.42 1.11 -22.76
C SER A 302 3.29 -0.06 -23.74
N ASP A 303 4.37 -0.62 -24.24
CA ASP A 303 4.38 -1.70 -25.24
C ASP A 303 4.61 -3.10 -24.63
N MET A 304 4.91 -3.20 -23.34
CA MET A 304 5.13 -4.44 -22.61
C MET A 304 4.46 -4.41 -21.24
N LEU A 305 3.88 -5.54 -20.85
CA LEU A 305 3.31 -5.74 -19.52
C LEU A 305 4.09 -6.84 -18.80
N ALA A 306 4.74 -6.51 -17.69
CA ALA A 306 5.34 -7.48 -16.79
C ALA A 306 4.36 -7.85 -15.67
N PHE A 307 4.34 -9.10 -15.25
CA PHE A 307 3.54 -9.52 -14.09
C PHE A 307 4.07 -10.82 -13.46
N VAL A 308 3.74 -11.00 -12.19
CA VAL A 308 4.07 -12.21 -11.44
C VAL A 308 2.81 -13.00 -11.13
N SER A 309 2.86 -14.31 -11.37
CA SER A 309 1.84 -15.27 -10.98
C SER A 309 2.35 -16.14 -9.85
N SER A 310 1.62 -16.22 -8.75
CA SER A 310 1.98 -17.04 -7.59
C SER A 310 1.03 -18.25 -7.46
N SER A 311 1.56 -19.40 -7.03
CA SER A 311 0.73 -20.57 -6.76
C SER A 311 -0.08 -20.39 -5.47
N ARG A 312 -1.24 -21.09 -5.38
CA ARG A 312 -2.12 -21.02 -4.20
C ARG A 312 -1.42 -21.39 -2.89
N ASP A 313 -0.50 -22.32 -2.93
CA ASP A 313 0.24 -22.81 -1.76
C ASP A 313 1.48 -21.96 -1.43
N HIS A 314 1.67 -20.84 -2.12
CA HIS A 314 2.82 -19.94 -1.97
C HIS A 314 4.18 -20.62 -2.13
N LYS A 315 4.27 -21.61 -3.03
CA LYS A 315 5.53 -22.32 -3.27
C LYS A 315 6.15 -22.05 -4.62
N SER A 316 5.46 -21.32 -5.48
CA SER A 316 5.99 -20.95 -6.78
C SER A 316 5.55 -19.55 -7.17
N ALA A 317 6.50 -18.77 -7.71
CA ALA A 317 6.25 -17.48 -8.33
C ALA A 317 6.89 -17.45 -9.72
N THR A 318 6.18 -16.90 -10.69
CA THR A 318 6.60 -16.89 -12.09
C THR A 318 6.49 -15.48 -12.65
N LEU A 319 7.62 -14.87 -13.02
CA LEU A 319 7.67 -13.62 -13.77
C LEU A 319 7.39 -13.88 -15.24
N ARG A 320 6.48 -13.12 -15.81
CA ARG A 320 6.07 -13.18 -17.22
C ARG A 320 6.10 -11.80 -17.86
N LEU A 321 6.32 -11.77 -19.16
CA LEU A 321 6.10 -10.59 -20.00
C LEU A 321 4.99 -10.90 -21.00
N ALA A 322 4.12 -9.93 -21.23
CA ALA A 322 3.05 -10.02 -22.22
C ALA A 322 3.13 -8.86 -23.21
N ASP A 323 2.90 -9.18 -24.47
CA ASP A 323 2.62 -8.21 -25.51
C ASP A 323 1.15 -7.78 -25.39
N PRO A 324 0.87 -6.50 -25.10
CA PRO A 324 -0.49 -6.02 -24.87
C PRO A 324 -1.34 -5.98 -26.14
N ASP A 325 -0.75 -6.04 -27.32
CA ASP A 325 -1.43 -5.99 -28.61
C ASP A 325 -1.87 -7.36 -29.12
N THR A 326 -1.05 -8.37 -28.91
CA THR A 326 -1.29 -9.75 -29.37
C THR A 326 -1.79 -10.68 -28.26
N GLY A 327 -1.50 -10.36 -27.02
CA GLY A 327 -1.76 -11.21 -25.87
C GLY A 327 -0.73 -12.32 -25.68
N ASP A 328 0.34 -12.34 -26.46
CA ASP A 328 1.39 -13.37 -26.34
C ASP A 328 2.13 -13.21 -25.01
N VAL A 329 2.31 -14.31 -24.31
CA VAL A 329 2.92 -14.35 -22.98
C VAL A 329 4.19 -15.20 -23.00
N ARG A 330 5.27 -14.63 -22.50
CA ARG A 330 6.56 -15.30 -22.32
C ARG A 330 6.87 -15.44 -20.83
N THR A 331 7.17 -16.65 -20.37
CA THR A 331 7.77 -16.87 -19.06
C THR A 331 9.24 -16.43 -19.08
N VAL A 332 9.61 -15.58 -18.14
CA VAL A 332 10.98 -15.08 -17.96
C VAL A 332 11.71 -15.88 -16.91
N TYR A 333 11.09 -16.01 -15.73
CA TYR A 333 11.73 -16.65 -14.58
C TYR A 333 10.68 -17.39 -13.75
N ASN A 334 11.08 -18.47 -13.11
CA ASN A 334 10.26 -19.21 -12.16
C ASN A 334 11.09 -19.60 -10.94
N GLU A 335 10.61 -19.25 -9.77
CA GLU A 335 11.14 -19.73 -8.50
C GLU A 335 10.17 -20.73 -7.87
N THR A 336 10.72 -21.81 -7.31
CA THR A 336 9.97 -22.80 -6.55
C THR A 336 10.70 -23.07 -5.25
N VAL A 337 9.96 -22.99 -4.14
CA VAL A 337 10.49 -23.19 -2.78
C VAL A 337 9.80 -24.34 -2.08
N ALA A 338 10.49 -24.99 -1.16
CA ALA A 338 9.94 -26.12 -0.39
C ALA A 338 8.97 -25.65 0.72
N THR A 339 9.15 -24.41 1.20
CA THR A 339 8.43 -23.84 2.34
C THR A 339 7.36 -22.87 1.88
N TYR A 340 7.69 -21.59 1.79
CA TYR A 340 6.82 -20.49 1.46
C TYR A 340 7.61 -19.46 0.64
N TYR A 341 7.07 -19.00 -0.47
CA TYR A 341 7.62 -17.89 -1.23
C TYR A 341 7.05 -16.58 -0.67
N GLU A 342 7.93 -15.72 -0.15
CA GLU A 342 7.58 -14.39 0.29
C GLU A 342 7.59 -13.43 -0.91
N SER A 343 6.51 -12.72 -1.12
CA SER A 343 6.35 -11.82 -2.27
C SER A 343 6.41 -10.33 -1.89
N GLY A 344 6.50 -10.04 -0.60
CA GLY A 344 6.48 -8.68 -0.04
C GLY A 344 5.22 -8.39 0.77
N TYR A 345 5.24 -7.37 1.59
CA TYR A 345 4.16 -7.07 2.53
C TYR A 345 3.16 -6.02 2.00
N ARG A 346 3.65 -4.99 1.37
CA ARG A 346 2.83 -3.88 0.82
C ARG A 346 2.94 -3.80 -0.68
N ASP A 347 4.18 -3.74 -1.16
CA ASP A 347 4.52 -3.63 -2.56
C ASP A 347 5.30 -4.86 -3.01
N PRO A 348 5.18 -5.25 -4.28
CA PRO A 348 5.97 -6.34 -4.83
C PRO A 348 7.47 -6.05 -4.70
N ASN A 349 8.25 -7.05 -4.30
CA ASN A 349 9.71 -6.96 -4.16
C ASN A 349 10.47 -7.35 -5.44
N TRP A 350 9.87 -7.15 -6.59
CA TRP A 350 10.50 -7.32 -7.89
C TRP A 350 10.36 -6.04 -8.72
N ARG A 351 11.29 -5.79 -9.63
CA ARG A 351 11.24 -4.65 -10.56
C ARG A 351 11.82 -5.07 -11.90
N VAL A 352 11.16 -4.70 -13.01
CA VAL A 352 11.66 -4.91 -14.36
C VAL A 352 12.29 -3.62 -14.87
N LEU A 353 13.54 -3.74 -15.35
CA LEU A 353 14.32 -2.65 -15.90
C LEU A 353 14.39 -2.86 -17.42
N HIS A 354 13.35 -2.46 -18.13
CA HIS A 354 13.18 -2.73 -19.56
C HIS A 354 14.36 -2.20 -20.39
N ASP A 355 14.80 -0.97 -20.17
CA ASP A 355 15.91 -0.33 -20.89
C ASP A 355 17.27 -1.01 -20.66
N ARG A 356 17.39 -1.77 -19.58
CA ARG A 356 18.60 -2.52 -19.23
C ARG A 356 18.51 -4.00 -19.59
N GLU A 357 17.35 -4.46 -20.02
CA GLU A 357 17.04 -5.88 -20.21
C GLU A 357 17.37 -6.71 -18.95
N GLU A 358 17.05 -6.19 -17.76
CA GLU A 358 17.34 -6.78 -16.46
C GLU A 358 16.08 -6.79 -15.59
N PHE A 359 16.08 -7.60 -14.53
CA PHE A 359 15.10 -7.48 -13.46
C PHE A 359 15.74 -7.77 -12.11
N VAL A 360 15.25 -7.08 -11.09
CA VAL A 360 15.56 -7.34 -9.68
C VAL A 360 14.55 -8.32 -9.14
N TRP A 361 15.01 -9.36 -8.48
CA TRP A 361 14.19 -10.40 -7.89
C TRP A 361 14.53 -10.60 -6.41
N TYR A 362 13.51 -10.74 -5.59
CA TYR A 362 13.61 -11.03 -4.17
C TYR A 362 13.49 -12.53 -3.94
N SER A 363 14.41 -13.12 -3.19
CA SER A 363 14.43 -14.56 -2.93
C SER A 363 15.09 -14.90 -1.59
N GLU A 364 14.57 -15.94 -0.93
CA GLU A 364 15.13 -16.52 0.30
C GLU A 364 15.96 -17.78 0.03
N GLN A 365 16.46 -17.96 -1.20
CA GLN A 365 17.17 -19.18 -1.64
C GLN A 365 18.45 -19.51 -0.86
N ASP A 366 19.01 -18.57 -0.10
CA ASP A 366 20.18 -18.77 0.76
C ASP A 366 19.84 -18.71 2.28
N ASN A 367 18.58 -18.95 2.66
CA ASN A 367 17.97 -18.87 3.99
C ASN A 367 17.79 -17.45 4.56
N TRP A 368 18.15 -16.43 3.82
CA TRP A 368 17.88 -15.04 4.12
C TRP A 368 17.26 -14.37 2.90
N ALA A 369 16.42 -13.40 3.15
CA ALA A 369 15.80 -12.62 2.10
C ALA A 369 16.81 -11.66 1.48
N HIS A 370 17.13 -11.89 0.21
CA HIS A 370 18.10 -11.10 -0.54
C HIS A 370 17.62 -10.75 -1.95
N LEU A 371 18.31 -9.79 -2.56
CA LEU A 371 18.03 -9.31 -3.91
C LEU A 371 19.03 -9.88 -4.91
N TYR A 372 18.49 -10.24 -6.07
CA TYR A 372 19.22 -10.87 -7.17
C TYR A 372 18.92 -10.13 -8.47
N LEU A 373 19.97 -9.87 -9.26
CA LEU A 373 19.85 -9.28 -10.59
C LEU A 373 19.89 -10.37 -11.64
N HIS A 374 18.90 -10.39 -12.50
CA HIS A 374 18.75 -11.37 -13.57
C HIS A 374 18.69 -10.69 -14.94
N ASP A 375 19.00 -11.46 -15.97
CA ASP A 375 18.80 -11.09 -17.36
C ASP A 375 17.34 -11.29 -17.76
N LEU A 376 16.70 -10.26 -18.30
CA LEU A 376 15.27 -10.26 -18.63
C LEU A 376 14.92 -11.18 -19.80
N ASN A 377 15.85 -11.38 -20.73
CA ASN A 377 15.61 -12.19 -21.92
C ASN A 377 15.69 -13.69 -21.65
N THR A 378 16.63 -14.09 -20.79
CA THR A 378 16.95 -15.50 -20.52
C THR A 378 16.53 -15.99 -19.14
N GLY A 379 16.21 -15.08 -18.20
CA GLY A 379 15.97 -15.39 -16.79
C GLY A 379 17.25 -15.76 -16.02
N ALA A 380 18.41 -15.73 -16.66
CA ALA A 380 19.67 -16.16 -16.03
C ALA A 380 20.10 -15.19 -14.91
N LEU A 381 20.58 -15.75 -13.80
CA LEU A 381 21.17 -14.96 -12.73
C LEU A 381 22.44 -14.25 -13.23
N LYS A 382 22.47 -12.93 -13.15
CA LYS A 382 23.66 -12.10 -13.42
C LYS A 382 24.52 -11.95 -12.16
N ARG A 383 23.87 -11.66 -11.01
CA ARG A 383 24.55 -11.58 -9.70
C ARG A 383 23.58 -11.57 -8.53
N GLN A 384 24.05 -11.97 -7.36
CA GLN A 384 23.43 -11.66 -6.09
C GLN A 384 23.82 -10.24 -5.68
N LEU A 385 22.84 -9.39 -5.39
CA LEU A 385 23.04 -7.98 -5.05
C LEU A 385 23.32 -7.79 -3.56
N THR A 386 22.60 -8.52 -2.71
CA THR A 386 22.76 -8.47 -1.25
C THR A 386 23.05 -9.85 -0.69
N SER A 387 23.80 -9.95 0.41
CA SER A 387 24.12 -11.21 1.07
C SER A 387 24.44 -11.00 2.55
N GLY A 388 24.34 -12.06 3.34
CA GLY A 388 24.67 -12.04 4.78
C GLY A 388 23.59 -12.65 5.64
N ASN A 389 23.76 -12.59 6.97
CA ASN A 389 22.80 -13.15 7.94
C ASN A 389 21.79 -12.08 8.39
N TRP A 390 21.13 -11.46 7.44
CA TRP A 390 20.14 -10.41 7.65
C TRP A 390 19.18 -10.36 6.44
N PRO A 391 17.89 -10.02 6.64
CA PRO A 391 16.92 -9.93 5.54
C PRO A 391 16.86 -8.54 4.93
N VAL A 392 16.72 -8.47 3.63
CA VAL A 392 16.04 -7.36 2.95
C VAL A 392 14.55 -7.46 3.28
N LEU A 393 13.89 -6.33 3.52
CA LEU A 393 12.47 -6.28 3.83
C LEU A 393 11.65 -5.84 2.61
N GLU A 394 12.03 -4.70 2.02
CA GLU A 394 11.29 -4.11 0.90
C GLU A 394 12.25 -3.49 -0.12
N VAL A 395 11.96 -3.69 -1.39
CA VAL A 395 12.53 -2.89 -2.49
C VAL A 395 11.76 -1.57 -2.52
N GLN A 396 12.42 -0.51 -2.10
CA GLN A 396 11.82 0.82 -2.07
C GLN A 396 11.76 1.42 -3.46
N GLN A 397 12.90 1.40 -4.17
CA GLN A 397 13.02 2.00 -5.48
C GLN A 397 14.20 1.46 -6.27
N VAL A 398 14.08 1.48 -7.59
CA VAL A 398 15.18 1.21 -8.51
C VAL A 398 15.24 2.31 -9.57
N ASP A 399 16.30 3.09 -9.54
CA ASP A 399 16.62 4.03 -10.61
C ASP A 399 17.39 3.27 -11.72
N GLY A 400 16.69 2.98 -12.80
CA GLY A 400 17.25 2.26 -13.94
C GLY A 400 18.31 3.08 -14.70
N GLU A 401 18.23 4.41 -14.70
CA GLU A 401 19.19 5.28 -15.40
C GLU A 401 20.53 5.34 -14.66
N SER A 402 20.53 5.67 -13.38
CA SER A 402 21.74 5.68 -12.56
C SER A 402 22.23 4.26 -12.21
N GLY A 403 21.33 3.26 -12.23
CA GLY A 403 21.63 1.92 -11.77
C GLY A 403 21.65 1.79 -10.26
N THR A 404 20.93 2.65 -9.53
CA THR A 404 20.87 2.65 -8.06
C THR A 404 19.61 1.96 -7.57
N LEU A 405 19.77 1.02 -6.65
CA LEU A 405 18.72 0.32 -5.94
C LEU A 405 18.63 0.86 -4.51
N TYR A 406 17.41 1.18 -4.06
CA TYR A 406 17.11 1.52 -2.67
C TYR A 406 16.24 0.45 -2.05
N PHE A 407 16.58 0.04 -0.83
CA PHE A 407 15.85 -1.02 -0.13
C PHE A 407 15.92 -0.82 1.39
N THR A 408 14.94 -1.36 2.10
CA THR A 408 15.00 -1.46 3.55
C THR A 408 15.47 -2.85 3.99
N ALA A 409 16.20 -2.90 5.09
CA ALA A 409 16.65 -4.13 5.71
C ALA A 409 16.67 -4.01 7.23
N ALA A 410 16.72 -5.16 7.92
CA ALA A 410 16.82 -5.25 9.35
C ALA A 410 17.97 -6.19 9.76
N GLY A 411 18.46 -6.05 10.99
CA GLY A 411 19.46 -6.97 11.58
C GLY A 411 20.88 -6.89 11.03
N ARG A 412 21.16 -6.02 10.04
CA ARG A 412 22.51 -5.81 9.50
C ARG A 412 23.35 -4.93 10.42
N GLU A 413 22.75 -3.90 10.97
CA GLU A 413 23.41 -3.00 11.91
C GLU A 413 23.36 -3.57 13.33
N GLY A 414 24.29 -3.14 14.18
CA GLY A 414 24.29 -3.53 15.58
C GLY A 414 23.11 -2.93 16.35
N GLY A 415 22.69 -3.59 17.46
CA GLY A 415 21.60 -3.09 18.29
C GLY A 415 20.33 -3.93 18.17
N ASP A 416 19.17 -3.30 18.10
CA ASP A 416 17.88 -3.98 17.98
C ASP A 416 17.71 -4.55 16.55
N PRO A 417 17.58 -5.87 16.38
CA PRO A 417 17.45 -6.49 15.06
C PRO A 417 16.10 -6.21 14.38
N TYR A 418 15.15 -5.62 15.07
CA TYR A 418 13.84 -5.23 14.51
C TYR A 418 13.80 -3.81 13.95
N TYR A 419 14.89 -3.03 14.09
CA TYR A 419 14.97 -1.73 13.48
C TYR A 419 15.14 -1.86 11.96
N HIS A 420 14.36 -1.11 11.22
CA HIS A 420 14.45 -1.03 9.76
C HIS A 420 15.36 0.13 9.39
N TYR A 421 16.23 -0.09 8.42
CA TYR A 421 17.16 0.91 7.91
C TYR A 421 17.08 0.98 6.40
N LEU A 422 17.25 2.18 5.84
CA LEU A 422 17.33 2.40 4.39
C LEU A 422 18.78 2.27 3.91
N TYR A 423 18.93 1.58 2.79
CA TYR A 423 20.21 1.40 2.10
C TYR A 423 20.10 1.77 0.63
N SER A 424 21.22 2.20 0.04
CA SER A 424 21.41 2.24 -1.40
C SER A 424 22.47 1.23 -1.84
N LEU A 425 22.36 0.75 -3.08
CA LEU A 425 23.28 -0.19 -3.68
C LEU A 425 23.34 0.00 -5.19
N ASP A 426 24.54 -0.04 -5.78
CA ASP A 426 24.72 -0.06 -7.24
C ASP A 426 24.31 -1.44 -7.80
N LEU A 427 23.50 -1.48 -8.86
CA LEU A 427 23.15 -2.71 -9.58
C LEU A 427 24.39 -3.41 -10.18
N ALA A 428 25.49 -2.68 -10.41
CA ALA A 428 26.77 -3.29 -10.77
C ALA A 428 27.41 -4.08 -9.62
N GLY A 429 26.87 -3.98 -8.40
CA GLY A 429 27.31 -4.66 -7.18
C GLY A 429 28.18 -3.76 -6.31
N GLY A 430 28.53 -4.26 -5.14
CA GLY A 430 29.29 -3.53 -4.13
C GLY A 430 28.70 -3.76 -2.73
N GLU A 431 29.14 -2.94 -1.77
CA GLU A 431 28.60 -2.97 -0.42
C GLU A 431 27.41 -1.99 -0.30
N PRO A 432 26.29 -2.42 0.29
CA PRO A 432 25.17 -1.52 0.58
C PRO A 432 25.60 -0.34 1.47
N GLN A 433 25.21 0.87 1.07
CA GLN A 433 25.48 2.09 1.84
C GLN A 433 24.28 2.41 2.72
N LEU A 434 24.52 2.57 4.03
CA LEU A 434 23.50 2.96 5.00
C LEU A 434 23.15 4.45 4.83
N LEU A 435 21.85 4.75 4.63
CA LEU A 435 21.36 6.11 4.45
C LEU A 435 20.72 6.68 5.73
N THR A 436 20.20 5.83 6.60
CA THR A 436 19.54 6.22 7.87
C THR A 436 20.32 5.64 9.05
N PRO A 437 21.41 6.33 9.51
CA PRO A 437 22.35 5.77 10.48
C PRO A 437 21.89 5.82 11.94
N GLU A 438 20.80 6.51 12.27
CA GLU A 438 20.26 6.61 13.61
C GLU A 438 19.76 5.25 14.10
N PRO A 439 20.11 4.80 15.33
CA PRO A 439 19.67 3.50 15.84
C PRO A 439 18.19 3.53 16.24
N ALA A 440 17.30 3.47 15.25
CA ALA A 440 15.87 3.58 15.39
C ALA A 440 15.14 2.74 14.33
N HIS A 441 13.84 2.60 14.46
CA HIS A 441 12.98 2.07 13.41
C HIS A 441 12.63 3.19 12.44
N HIS A 442 13.05 3.07 11.18
CA HIS A 442 12.85 4.04 10.11
C HIS A 442 11.68 3.66 9.21
N GLN A 443 10.92 4.64 8.81
CA GLN A 443 9.82 4.54 7.87
C GLN A 443 10.02 5.57 6.76
N ILE A 444 10.17 5.10 5.53
CA ILE A 444 10.56 5.93 4.39
C ILE A 444 9.34 6.23 3.54
N ASP A 445 9.21 7.49 3.15
CA ASP A 445 8.18 7.98 2.25
C ASP A 445 8.85 8.80 1.14
N TRP A 446 8.78 8.32 -0.11
CA TRP A 446 9.49 8.89 -1.25
C TRP A 446 8.69 9.99 -1.94
N SER A 447 9.38 11.01 -2.43
CA SER A 447 8.80 11.98 -3.36
C SER A 447 8.46 11.34 -4.70
N GLU A 448 7.61 12.00 -5.49
CA GLU A 448 7.19 11.50 -6.80
C GLU A 448 8.37 11.36 -7.79
N SER A 449 9.31 12.30 -7.75
CA SER A 449 10.55 12.22 -8.56
C SER A 449 11.53 11.16 -8.05
N ALA A 450 11.32 10.69 -6.80
CA ALA A 450 12.25 9.83 -6.10
C ALA A 450 13.65 10.41 -5.82
N GLU A 451 13.82 11.70 -5.96
CA GLU A 451 15.06 12.40 -5.59
C GLU A 451 15.13 12.71 -4.09
N TYR A 452 13.98 12.73 -3.42
CA TYR A 452 13.85 13.06 -2.00
C TYR A 452 13.04 12.00 -1.27
N PHE A 453 13.29 11.86 0.02
CA PHE A 453 12.46 11.07 0.90
C PHE A 453 12.27 11.74 2.27
N VAL A 454 11.18 11.41 2.93
CA VAL A 454 10.98 11.69 4.35
C VAL A 454 11.32 10.45 5.14
N ASP A 455 12.17 10.62 6.14
CA ASP A 455 12.47 9.59 7.13
C ASP A 455 11.73 9.91 8.43
N THR A 456 10.78 9.06 8.79
CA THR A 456 10.12 9.09 10.09
C THR A 456 10.67 7.98 10.95
N PHE A 457 11.34 8.32 12.03
CA PHE A 457 11.99 7.33 12.86
C PHE A 457 11.63 7.47 14.34
N SER A 458 11.65 6.36 15.04
CA SER A 458 11.35 6.30 16.47
C SER A 458 12.06 5.14 17.14
N THR A 459 12.19 5.23 18.46
CA THR A 459 12.59 4.14 19.35
C THR A 459 11.46 3.85 20.33
N PRO A 460 11.48 2.69 21.04
CA PRO A 460 10.46 2.38 22.05
C PRO A 460 10.36 3.41 23.18
N ASP A 461 11.40 4.23 23.35
CA ASP A 461 11.52 5.22 24.44
C ASP A 461 11.20 6.66 24.00
N THR A 462 10.81 6.86 22.72
CA THR A 462 10.49 8.18 22.14
C THR A 462 9.04 8.35 21.79
#